data_33fc4289062085c715e3159b06967759
#
_entry.id   33fc4289062085c715e3159b06967759
#
_cell.length_a   1.000
_cell.length_b   1.000
_cell.length_c   1.000
_cell.angle_alpha   90.00
_cell.angle_beta   90.00
_cell.angle_gamma   90.00
#
_symmetry.space_group_name_H-M   'P 1'
#
loop_
_entity.id
_entity.type
_entity.pdbx_description
1 polymer ?
#
loop_
_entity_poly.entity_id
_entity_poly.type
_entity_poly.pdbx_seq_one_letter_code
_entity_poly.pdbx_strand_id
1 'polypeptide(L)'
;LDELQSTLPNSMIFVQSILNVRPEALDQAPGLTPERVGSMNDKIKEMCKERGFYYLNLTEAFTGEDGYLTADYAQNDGIHLTVAGYSHWMDYLCTHVPYNKNNPYQQGSTYYLSDELRQLIADLP
;
A
#
# COMPACT_ATOMS: atom_id res chain seq x y z
N LEU A 1 -16.18 0.45 -3.58
CA LEU A 1 -15.45 1.55 -4.24
C LEU A 1 -16.35 2.39 -5.15
N ASP A 2 -17.22 1.77 -5.93
CA ASP A 2 -18.15 2.51 -6.81
C ASP A 2 -19.10 3.41 -6.00
N GLU A 3 -19.59 2.92 -4.87
CA GLU A 3 -20.44 3.69 -3.96
C GLU A 3 -19.68 4.87 -3.33
N LEU A 4 -18.43 4.66 -2.91
CA LEU A 4 -17.58 5.75 -2.41
C LEU A 4 -17.34 6.79 -3.48
N GLN A 5 -17.03 6.40 -4.70
CA GLN A 5 -16.78 7.33 -5.79
C GLN A 5 -18.02 8.16 -6.13
N SER A 6 -19.21 7.56 -6.15
CA SER A 6 -20.46 8.27 -6.43
C SER A 6 -20.89 9.18 -5.28
N THR A 7 -20.62 8.79 -4.03
CA THR A 7 -20.96 9.58 -2.84
C THR A 7 -19.97 10.73 -2.61
N LEU A 8 -18.69 10.53 -2.95
CA LEU A 8 -17.60 11.47 -2.74
C LEU A 8 -16.86 11.75 -4.07
N PRO A 9 -17.53 12.36 -5.06
CA PRO A 9 -16.99 12.48 -6.42
C PRO A 9 -15.76 13.37 -6.53
N ASN A 10 -15.51 14.24 -5.55
CA ASN A 10 -14.36 15.15 -5.52
C ASN A 10 -13.21 14.62 -4.66
N SER A 11 -13.35 13.42 -4.08
CA SER A 11 -12.31 12.83 -3.26
C SER A 11 -11.34 12.01 -4.09
N MET A 12 -10.06 12.07 -3.72
CA MET A 12 -9.05 11.17 -4.23
C MET A 12 -9.14 9.85 -3.47
N ILE A 13 -9.33 8.74 -4.18
CA ILE A 13 -9.42 7.42 -3.57
C ILE A 13 -8.10 6.68 -3.80
N PHE A 14 -7.43 6.34 -2.69
CA PHE A 14 -6.21 5.55 -2.67
C PHE A 14 -6.53 4.14 -2.22
N VAL A 15 -6.14 3.16 -3.02
CA VAL A 15 -6.35 1.74 -2.74
C VAL A 15 -5.00 1.11 -2.43
N GLN A 16 -4.87 0.56 -1.25
CA GLN A 16 -3.64 -0.06 -0.79
C GLN A 16 -3.53 -1.51 -1.26
N SER A 17 -2.31 -1.95 -1.53
CA SER A 17 -2.03 -3.35 -1.82
C SER A 17 -2.29 -4.24 -0.60
N ILE A 18 -2.54 -5.51 -0.86
CA ILE A 18 -2.55 -6.55 0.17
C ILE A 18 -1.09 -6.81 0.57
N LEU A 19 -0.83 -6.91 1.86
CA LEU A 19 0.48 -7.26 2.38
C LEU A 19 0.72 -8.78 2.30
N ASN A 20 1.99 -9.16 2.12
CA ASN A 20 2.41 -10.53 2.34
C ASN A 20 2.32 -10.89 3.84
N VAL A 21 2.30 -12.17 4.14
CA VAL A 21 2.36 -12.71 5.50
C VAL A 21 3.72 -13.38 5.72
N ARG A 22 4.00 -13.83 6.93
CA ARG A 22 5.17 -14.67 7.20
C ARG A 22 4.92 -16.11 6.73
N PRO A 23 5.98 -16.88 6.38
CA PRO A 23 5.81 -18.27 5.95
C PRO A 23 5.02 -19.15 6.93
N GLU A 24 5.25 -18.97 8.21
CA GLU A 24 4.57 -19.71 9.27
C GLU A 24 3.06 -19.48 9.35
N ALA A 25 2.58 -18.37 8.83
CA ALA A 25 1.16 -18.08 8.74
C ALA A 25 0.43 -18.90 7.67
N LEU A 26 1.16 -19.49 6.71
CA LEU A 26 0.57 -20.25 5.61
C LEU A 26 -0.13 -21.53 6.07
N ASP A 27 0.22 -22.07 7.23
CA ASP A 27 -0.47 -23.23 7.81
C ASP A 27 -1.93 -22.90 8.14
N GLN A 28 -2.21 -21.67 8.56
CA GLN A 28 -3.56 -21.20 8.88
C GLN A 28 -4.22 -20.47 7.71
N ALA A 29 -3.43 -19.88 6.84
CA ALA A 29 -3.89 -19.10 5.70
C ALA A 29 -3.19 -19.52 4.39
N PRO A 30 -3.41 -20.76 3.90
CA PRO A 30 -2.68 -21.31 2.75
C PRO A 30 -2.91 -20.57 1.44
N GLY A 31 -3.94 -19.72 1.40
CA GLY A 31 -4.24 -18.88 0.25
C GLY A 31 -3.39 -17.61 0.13
N LEU A 32 -2.58 -17.27 1.14
CA LEU A 32 -1.81 -16.02 1.18
C LEU A 32 -0.35 -16.22 0.76
N THR A 33 -0.09 -17.10 -0.20
CA THR A 33 1.26 -17.24 -0.77
C THR A 33 1.69 -15.94 -1.48
N PRO A 34 2.99 -15.63 -1.54
CA PRO A 34 3.48 -14.42 -2.22
C PRO A 34 3.01 -14.33 -3.67
N GLU A 35 2.94 -15.44 -4.39
CA GLU A 35 2.47 -15.48 -5.78
C GLU A 35 0.99 -15.09 -5.89
N ARG A 36 0.14 -15.58 -4.98
CA ARG A 36 -1.29 -15.27 -4.98
C ARG A 36 -1.56 -13.84 -4.54
N VAL A 37 -0.84 -13.37 -3.53
CA VAL A 37 -0.90 -11.97 -3.09
C VAL A 37 -0.46 -11.05 -4.23
N GLY A 38 0.65 -11.35 -4.90
CA GLY A 38 1.13 -10.60 -6.04
C GLY A 38 0.11 -10.56 -7.19
N SER A 39 -0.46 -11.70 -7.56
CA SER A 39 -1.50 -11.78 -8.58
C SER A 39 -2.75 -10.96 -8.22
N MET A 40 -3.16 -10.97 -6.96
CA MET A 40 -4.29 -10.17 -6.49
C MET A 40 -3.97 -8.67 -6.53
N ASN A 41 -2.77 -8.30 -6.11
CA ASN A 41 -2.32 -6.90 -6.16
C ASN A 41 -2.22 -6.38 -7.60
N ASP A 42 -1.80 -7.18 -8.56
CA ASP A 42 -1.82 -6.83 -9.97
C ASP A 42 -3.23 -6.50 -10.47
N LYS A 43 -4.21 -7.29 -10.06
CA LYS A 43 -5.63 -7.04 -10.39
C LYS A 43 -6.16 -5.77 -9.73
N ILE A 44 -5.78 -5.52 -8.47
CA ILE A 44 -6.16 -4.28 -7.77
C ILE A 44 -5.55 -3.08 -8.49
N LYS A 45 -4.28 -3.15 -8.85
CA LYS A 45 -3.60 -2.10 -9.58
C LYS A 45 -4.27 -1.80 -10.92
N GLU A 46 -4.63 -2.82 -11.67
CA GLU A 46 -5.32 -2.69 -12.95
C GLU A 46 -6.72 -2.08 -12.79
N MET A 47 -7.48 -2.53 -11.81
CA MET A 47 -8.78 -1.95 -11.46
C MET A 47 -8.66 -0.47 -11.11
N CYS A 48 -7.65 -0.09 -10.33
CA CYS A 48 -7.39 1.32 -10.01
C CYS A 48 -7.15 2.15 -11.27
N LYS A 49 -6.32 1.64 -12.18
CA LYS A 49 -6.04 2.31 -13.45
C LYS A 49 -7.29 2.50 -14.31
N GLU A 50 -8.14 1.48 -14.40
CA GLU A 50 -9.37 1.53 -15.19
C GLU A 50 -10.40 2.51 -14.61
N ARG A 51 -10.46 2.63 -13.28
CA ARG A 51 -11.49 3.43 -12.58
C ARG A 51 -11.02 4.81 -12.12
N GLY A 52 -9.74 5.14 -12.35
CA GLY A 52 -9.18 6.41 -11.92
C GLY A 52 -8.92 6.50 -10.42
N PHE A 53 -8.72 5.37 -9.75
CA PHE A 53 -8.24 5.31 -8.37
C PHE A 53 -6.70 5.29 -8.35
N TYR A 54 -6.13 5.62 -7.20
CA TYR A 54 -4.69 5.64 -7.00
C TYR A 54 -4.25 4.40 -6.23
N TYR A 55 -3.31 3.66 -6.79
CA TYR A 55 -2.80 2.44 -6.17
C TYR A 55 -1.57 2.73 -5.31
N LEU A 56 -1.61 2.28 -4.05
CA LEU A 56 -0.49 2.35 -3.12
C LEU A 56 0.15 0.97 -2.96
N ASN A 57 1.38 0.83 -3.42
CA ASN A 57 2.13 -0.43 -3.35
C ASN A 57 2.83 -0.58 -1.99
N LEU A 58 2.09 -0.88 -0.94
CA LEU A 58 2.67 -1.11 0.39
C LEU A 58 3.64 -2.29 0.42
N THR A 59 3.54 -3.24 -0.50
CA THR A 59 4.43 -4.41 -0.51
C THR A 59 5.89 -4.03 -0.66
N GLU A 60 6.21 -2.95 -1.35
CA GLU A 60 7.60 -2.48 -1.47
C GLU A 60 8.23 -2.09 -0.13
N ALA A 61 7.42 -1.63 0.82
CA ALA A 61 7.85 -1.21 2.15
C ALA A 61 7.86 -2.35 3.18
N PHE A 62 7.11 -3.42 2.93
CA PHE A 62 6.85 -4.46 3.92
C PHE A 62 7.39 -5.84 3.53
N THR A 63 7.79 -6.04 2.29
CA THR A 63 8.27 -7.34 1.82
C THR A 63 9.79 -7.44 1.98
N GLY A 64 10.24 -8.48 2.67
CA GLY A 64 11.66 -8.79 2.83
C GLY A 64 12.27 -9.45 1.59
N GLU A 65 13.57 -9.71 1.64
CA GLU A 65 14.31 -10.36 0.55
C GLU A 65 13.80 -11.77 0.24
N ASP A 66 13.18 -12.42 1.22
CA ASP A 66 12.56 -13.74 1.10
C ASP A 66 11.20 -13.73 0.39
N GLY A 67 10.66 -12.56 0.06
CA GLY A 67 9.35 -12.40 -0.58
C GLY A 67 8.17 -12.39 0.39
N TYR A 68 8.40 -12.51 1.70
CA TYR A 68 7.39 -12.52 2.75
C TYR A 68 7.39 -11.20 3.54
N LEU A 69 6.39 -11.03 4.41
CA LEU A 69 6.36 -9.91 5.34
C LEU A 69 7.65 -9.87 6.16
N THR A 70 8.26 -8.70 6.27
CA THR A 70 9.47 -8.51 7.08
C THR A 70 9.19 -8.89 8.54
N ALA A 71 10.07 -9.72 9.12
CA ALA A 71 9.87 -10.32 10.46
C ALA A 71 9.66 -9.26 11.56
N ASP A 72 10.39 -8.15 11.50
CA ASP A 72 10.29 -7.08 12.49
C ASP A 72 8.93 -6.37 12.51
N TYR A 73 8.17 -6.49 11.42
CA TYR A 73 6.84 -5.90 11.30
C TYR A 73 5.71 -6.87 11.58
N ALA A 74 6.01 -8.15 11.78
CA ALA A 74 5.03 -9.20 12.00
C ALA A 74 4.93 -9.59 13.48
N GLN A 75 3.71 -9.73 13.99
CA GLN A 75 3.45 -10.38 15.27
C GLN A 75 3.69 -11.89 15.17
N ASN A 76 3.57 -12.59 16.30
CA ASN A 76 3.83 -14.05 16.37
C ASN A 76 2.93 -14.89 15.46
N ASP A 77 1.76 -14.40 15.09
CA ASP A 77 0.87 -15.09 14.16
C ASP A 77 1.33 -14.98 12.68
N GLY A 78 2.29 -14.12 12.41
CA GLY A 78 2.83 -13.89 11.06
C GLY A 78 1.89 -13.08 10.14
N ILE A 79 0.79 -12.56 10.65
CA ILE A 79 -0.25 -11.85 9.88
C ILE A 79 -0.40 -10.41 10.34
N HIS A 80 -0.63 -10.21 11.64
CA HIS A 80 -0.84 -8.88 12.20
C HIS A 80 0.47 -8.12 12.35
N LEU A 81 0.40 -6.81 12.22
CA LEU A 81 1.56 -5.93 12.32
C LEU A 81 1.91 -5.63 13.78
N THR A 82 3.21 -5.47 14.02
CA THR A 82 3.74 -4.90 15.28
C THR A 82 3.52 -3.38 15.32
N VAL A 83 3.79 -2.78 16.48
CA VAL A 83 3.82 -1.31 16.61
C VAL A 83 4.81 -0.69 15.62
N ALA A 84 5.98 -1.31 15.45
CA ALA A 84 6.96 -0.88 14.44
C ALA A 84 6.40 -0.97 13.02
N GLY A 85 5.63 -2.01 12.71
CA GLY A 85 4.94 -2.16 11.42
C GLY A 85 3.91 -1.04 11.17
N TYR A 86 3.11 -0.69 12.17
CA TYR A 86 2.15 0.42 12.05
C TYR A 86 2.84 1.76 11.90
N SER A 87 3.93 2.01 12.59
CA SER A 87 4.73 3.23 12.44
C SER A 87 5.30 3.33 11.02
N HIS A 88 5.83 2.23 10.51
CA HIS A 88 6.36 2.14 9.16
C HIS A 88 5.27 2.38 8.09
N TRP A 89 4.08 1.85 8.32
CA TRP A 89 2.93 2.11 7.46
C TRP A 89 2.55 3.59 7.44
N MET A 90 2.51 4.23 8.59
CA MET A 90 2.22 5.67 8.68
C MET A 90 3.26 6.48 7.90
N ASP A 91 4.54 6.17 8.04
CA ASP A 91 5.62 6.84 7.30
C ASP A 91 5.43 6.69 5.79
N TYR A 92 5.06 5.51 5.33
CA TYR A 92 4.76 5.28 3.92
C TYR A 92 3.59 6.15 3.43
N LEU A 93 2.50 6.17 4.18
CA LEU A 93 1.34 7.00 3.82
C LEU A 93 1.67 8.49 3.78
N CYS A 94 2.45 8.98 4.75
CA CYS A 94 2.84 10.39 4.81
C CYS A 94 3.64 10.84 3.59
N THR A 95 4.28 9.92 2.88
CA THR A 95 5.15 10.24 1.74
C THR A 95 4.59 9.83 0.39
N HIS A 96 3.57 8.98 0.37
CA HIS A 96 2.99 8.45 -0.86
C HIS A 96 1.54 8.89 -1.09
N VAL A 97 0.93 9.54 -0.10
CA VAL A 97 -0.39 10.17 -0.24
C VAL A 97 -0.22 11.67 -0.17
N PRO A 98 -0.63 12.45 -1.19
CA PRO A 98 -0.51 13.89 -1.14
C PRO A 98 -1.39 14.47 -0.03
N TYR A 99 -0.78 15.29 0.81
CA TYR A 99 -1.46 15.96 1.90
C TYR A 99 -2.28 17.15 1.37
N ASN A 100 -1.64 17.97 0.54
CA ASN A 100 -2.28 19.05 -0.21
C ASN A 100 -1.34 19.53 -1.32
N LYS A 101 -1.81 20.45 -2.15
CA LYS A 101 -1.08 21.01 -3.28
C LYS A 101 0.29 21.62 -2.90
N ASN A 102 0.35 22.30 -1.76
CA ASN A 102 1.55 23.03 -1.33
C ASN A 102 2.49 22.18 -0.47
N ASN A 103 1.95 21.13 0.16
CA ASN A 103 2.70 20.22 1.01
C ASN A 103 2.26 18.78 0.71
N PRO A 104 2.64 18.26 -0.46
CA PRO A 104 2.09 17.00 -0.97
C PRO A 104 2.59 15.75 -0.25
N TYR A 105 3.67 15.84 0.53
CA TYR A 105 4.21 14.72 1.30
C TYR A 105 5.03 15.22 2.48
N GLN A 106 5.26 14.36 3.44
CA GLN A 106 6.05 14.67 4.63
C GLN A 106 7.55 14.54 4.33
N GLN A 107 8.34 15.50 4.82
CA GLN A 107 9.81 15.44 4.72
C GLN A 107 10.37 14.31 5.61
N GLY A 108 11.47 13.73 5.15
CA GLY A 108 12.26 12.79 5.94
C GLY A 108 11.94 11.32 5.72
N SER A 109 11.05 10.99 4.80
CA SER A 109 10.84 9.59 4.43
C SER A 109 12.01 9.02 3.63
N THR A 110 12.26 7.73 3.85
CA THR A 110 13.23 6.94 3.08
C THR A 110 12.66 6.42 1.76
N TYR A 111 11.35 6.54 1.55
CA TYR A 111 10.70 6.05 0.35
C TYR A 111 10.57 7.15 -0.69
N TYR A 112 10.85 6.78 -1.92
CA TYR A 112 10.66 7.66 -3.07
C TYR A 112 9.22 7.55 -3.57
N LEU A 113 8.66 8.69 -3.94
CA LEU A 113 7.39 8.70 -4.66
C LEU A 113 7.55 7.99 -5.99
N SER A 114 6.58 7.15 -6.35
CA SER A 114 6.50 6.61 -7.70
C SER A 114 6.29 7.73 -8.72
N ASP A 115 6.66 7.49 -9.98
CA ASP A 115 6.45 8.47 -11.04
C ASP A 115 4.96 8.81 -11.20
N GLU A 116 4.07 7.82 -11.01
CA GLU A 116 2.63 8.01 -11.03
C GLU A 116 2.16 8.96 -9.93
N LEU A 117 2.67 8.81 -8.70
CA LEU A 117 2.35 9.71 -7.60
C LEU A 117 2.93 11.10 -7.80
N ARG A 118 4.14 11.21 -8.35
CA ARG A 118 4.73 12.52 -8.70
C ARG A 118 3.88 13.26 -9.72
N GLN A 119 3.41 12.55 -10.74
CA GLN A 119 2.53 13.12 -11.75
C GLN A 119 1.20 13.55 -11.15
N LEU A 120 0.61 12.71 -10.28
CA LEU A 120 -0.61 13.04 -9.56
C LEU A 120 -0.48 14.34 -8.78
N ILE A 121 0.61 14.50 -8.04
CA ILE A 121 0.87 15.72 -7.25
C ILE A 121 0.99 16.94 -8.17
N ALA A 122 1.67 16.79 -9.30
CA ALA A 122 1.82 17.87 -10.29
C ALA A 122 0.47 18.29 -10.90
N ASP A 123 -0.46 17.37 -11.03
CA ASP A 123 -1.79 17.60 -11.62
C ASP A 123 -2.84 18.12 -10.61
N LEU A 124 -2.48 18.24 -9.34
CA LEU A 124 -3.37 18.81 -8.33
C LEU A 124 -3.68 20.28 -8.62
N PRO A 125 -4.96 20.67 -8.50
CA PRO A 125 -5.39 22.03 -8.78
C PRO A 125 -4.85 23.09 -7.82
#